data_dda57670def8a3a919f987b8b86bfd8e
#
_entry.id   dda57670def8a3a919f987b8b86bfd8e
#
_cell.length_a   1.000
_cell.length_b   1.000
_cell.length_c   1.000
_cell.angle_alpha   90.00
_cell.angle_beta   90.00
_cell.angle_gamma   90.00
#
_symmetry.space_group_name_H-M   'P 1'
#
loop_
_entity.id
_entity.type
_entity.pdbx_description
1 polymer ?
#
loop_
_entity_poly.entity_id
_entity_poly.type
_entity_poly.pdbx_seq_one_letter_code
_entity_poly.pdbx_strand_id
1 'polypeptide(L)'
;MFYNIICKYKDDGLTEEVASELSYGEMCQYLLDCFENEDKPRFDLKVIEEELYNKTNKLLYNSIFKNKWIVFNDYKLKVKEFKNKNEN
;
A
#
# COMPACT_ATOMS: atom_id res chain seq x y z
N MET A 1 11.04 -13.22 1.92
CA MET A 1 10.62 -11.94 2.49
C MET A 1 9.13 -11.73 2.26
N PHE A 2 8.42 -11.27 3.24
CA PHE A 2 6.98 -11.02 3.10
C PHE A 2 6.61 -9.67 3.71
N TYR A 3 5.39 -9.22 3.45
CA TYR A 3 4.93 -7.88 3.79
C TYR A 3 3.58 -7.92 4.47
N ASN A 4 3.42 -7.09 5.49
CA ASN A 4 2.13 -6.86 6.15
C ASN A 4 1.70 -5.41 5.90
N ILE A 5 0.39 -5.20 5.81
CA ILE A 5 -0.18 -3.86 5.62
C ILE A 5 -1.00 -3.50 6.86
N ILE A 6 -0.67 -2.35 7.45
CA ILE A 6 -1.34 -1.82 8.63
C ILE A 6 -2.16 -0.61 8.18
N CYS A 7 -3.42 -0.58 8.61
CA CYS A 7 -4.34 0.51 8.33
C CYS A 7 -4.62 1.28 9.62
N LYS A 8 -4.60 2.61 9.53
CA LYS A 8 -5.05 3.49 10.60
C LYS A 8 -6.22 4.31 10.09
N TYR A 9 -7.38 4.13 10.72
CA TYR A 9 -8.62 4.80 10.31
C TYR A 9 -8.65 6.24 10.84
N LYS A 10 -9.16 7.15 10.02
CA LYS A 10 -9.21 8.57 10.33
C LYS A 10 -10.21 8.88 11.46
N ASP A 11 -11.35 8.21 11.46
CA ASP A 11 -12.46 8.53 12.36
C ASP A 11 -12.18 8.21 13.83
N ASP A 12 -11.60 7.04 14.10
CA ASP A 12 -11.39 6.56 15.47
C ASP A 12 -9.90 6.44 15.84
N GLY A 13 -9.01 6.59 14.86
CA GLY A 13 -7.57 6.45 15.06
C GLY A 13 -7.11 5.03 15.36
N LEU A 14 -8.01 4.04 15.25
CA LEU A 14 -7.65 2.64 15.48
C LEU A 14 -6.72 2.12 14.39
N THR A 15 -5.81 1.25 14.80
CA THR A 15 -4.84 0.62 13.92
C THR A 15 -5.17 -0.87 13.79
N GLU A 16 -5.20 -1.36 12.55
CA GLU A 16 -5.55 -2.74 12.24
C GLU A 16 -4.61 -3.29 11.17
N GLU A 17 -4.17 -4.53 11.33
CA GLU A 17 -3.46 -5.25 10.27
C GLU A 17 -4.49 -5.79 9.28
N VAL A 18 -4.52 -5.19 8.09
CA VAL A 18 -5.54 -5.52 7.07
C VAL A 18 -5.08 -6.56 6.07
N ALA A 19 -3.79 -6.82 5.98
CA ALA A 19 -3.23 -7.88 5.14
C ALA A 19 -1.90 -8.34 5.73
N SER A 20 -1.60 -9.64 5.59
CA SER A 20 -0.39 -10.24 6.13
C SER A 20 0.20 -11.28 5.19
N GLU A 21 1.50 -11.50 5.33
CA GLU A 21 2.25 -12.50 4.59
C GLU A 21 2.11 -12.38 3.07
N LEU A 22 2.09 -11.14 2.57
CA LEU A 22 1.99 -10.85 1.15
C LEU A 22 3.37 -10.93 0.50
N SER A 23 3.41 -11.45 -0.73
CA SER A 23 4.57 -11.27 -1.61
C SER A 23 4.65 -9.82 -2.05
N TYR A 24 5.79 -9.41 -2.61
CA TYR A 24 5.96 -8.06 -3.13
C TYR A 24 4.89 -7.71 -4.19
N GLY A 25 4.63 -8.64 -5.11
CA GLY A 25 3.61 -8.44 -6.14
C GLY A 25 2.20 -8.30 -5.58
N GLU A 26 1.84 -9.15 -4.62
CA GLU A 26 0.53 -9.08 -3.95
C GLU A 26 0.35 -7.76 -3.20
N MET A 27 1.39 -7.31 -2.53
CA MET A 27 1.38 -6.04 -1.81
C MET A 27 1.20 -4.85 -2.76
N CYS A 28 1.93 -4.83 -3.88
CA CYS A 28 1.76 -3.80 -4.92
C CYS A 28 0.34 -3.79 -5.46
N GLN A 29 -0.24 -4.97 -5.72
CA GLN A 29 -1.60 -5.10 -6.21
C GLN A 29 -2.61 -4.57 -5.19
N TYR A 30 -2.42 -4.85 -3.93
CA TYR A 30 -3.27 -4.32 -2.87
C TYR A 30 -3.32 -2.79 -2.88
N LEU A 31 -2.15 -2.14 -2.99
CA LEU A 31 -2.07 -0.68 -3.04
C LEU A 31 -2.67 -0.11 -4.33
N LEU A 32 -2.47 -0.77 -5.46
CA LEU A 32 -3.10 -0.37 -6.73
C LEU A 32 -4.62 -0.41 -6.61
N ASP A 33 -5.18 -1.46 -6.03
CA ASP A 33 -6.61 -1.59 -5.81
C ASP A 33 -7.15 -0.47 -4.92
N CYS A 34 -6.41 -0.10 -3.88
CA CYS A 34 -6.78 1.02 -3.02
C CYS A 34 -6.81 2.35 -3.80
N PHE A 35 -5.83 2.59 -4.68
CA PHE A 35 -5.81 3.80 -5.50
C PHE A 35 -6.93 3.83 -6.53
N GLU A 36 -7.28 2.69 -7.12
CA GLU A 36 -8.36 2.59 -8.09
C GLU A 36 -9.74 2.86 -7.46
N ASN A 37 -9.90 2.54 -6.18
CA ASN A 37 -11.15 2.76 -5.45
C ASN A 37 -11.35 4.21 -5.02
N GLU A 38 -10.33 5.07 -5.16
CA GLU A 38 -10.52 6.50 -4.95
C GLU A 38 -11.21 7.11 -6.17
N ASP A 39 -12.25 7.93 -5.93
CA ASP A 39 -13.03 8.59 -6.96
C ASP A 39 -12.20 9.57 -7.78
N LYS A 40 -11.67 9.10 -8.90
CA LYS A 40 -10.97 9.95 -9.87
C LYS A 40 -11.53 9.70 -11.26
N PRO A 41 -11.79 10.76 -12.03
CA PRO A 41 -12.24 10.58 -13.40
C PRO A 41 -11.18 9.89 -14.23
N ARG A 42 -11.57 8.84 -14.95
CA ARG A 42 -10.68 8.05 -15.80
C ARG A 42 -10.87 8.47 -17.25
N PHE A 43 -9.84 9.10 -17.82
CA PHE A 43 -9.86 9.52 -19.22
C PHE A 43 -9.11 8.56 -20.14
N ASP A 44 -8.06 7.91 -19.63
CA ASP A 44 -7.27 6.93 -20.38
C ASP A 44 -6.75 5.88 -19.40
N LEU A 45 -7.24 4.66 -19.53
CA LEU A 45 -6.90 3.55 -18.63
C LEU A 45 -5.40 3.22 -18.62
N LYS A 46 -4.75 3.28 -19.79
CA LYS A 46 -3.33 2.95 -19.92
C LYS A 46 -2.44 3.95 -19.18
N VAL A 47 -2.73 5.22 -19.36
CA VAL A 47 -1.96 6.30 -18.70
C VAL A 47 -2.19 6.26 -17.20
N ILE A 48 -3.43 6.01 -16.79
CA ILE A 48 -3.76 5.92 -15.36
C ILE A 48 -3.07 4.73 -14.71
N GLU A 49 -3.05 3.59 -15.36
CA GLU A 49 -2.38 2.39 -14.83
C GLU A 49 -0.88 2.62 -14.65
N GLU A 50 -0.21 3.23 -15.62
CA GLU A 50 1.20 3.55 -15.54
C GLU A 50 1.51 4.56 -14.44
N GLU A 51 0.72 5.62 -14.33
CA GLU A 51 0.86 6.62 -13.27
C GLU A 51 0.63 6.02 -11.88
N LEU A 52 -0.39 5.19 -11.74
CA LEU A 52 -0.68 4.49 -10.49
C LEU A 52 0.45 3.55 -10.10
N TYR A 53 1.01 2.83 -11.06
CA TYR A 53 2.12 1.93 -10.83
C TYR A 53 3.36 2.67 -10.33
N ASN A 54 3.73 3.75 -10.99
CA ASN A 54 4.88 4.57 -10.60
C ASN A 54 4.67 5.23 -9.24
N LYS A 55 3.48 5.75 -8.99
CA LYS A 55 3.11 6.35 -7.71
C LYS A 55 3.16 5.31 -6.59
N THR A 56 2.64 4.12 -6.85
CA THR A 56 2.63 3.02 -5.89
C THR A 56 4.04 2.62 -5.50
N ASN A 57 4.94 2.45 -6.45
CA ASN A 57 6.34 2.09 -6.19
C ASN A 57 7.05 3.14 -5.32
N LYS A 58 6.84 4.42 -5.60
CA LYS A 58 7.43 5.50 -4.82
C LYS A 58 6.91 5.55 -3.39
N LEU A 59 5.59 5.43 -3.22
CA LEU A 59 4.96 5.45 -1.90
C LEU A 59 5.36 4.21 -1.10
N LEU A 60 5.46 3.08 -1.76
CA LEU A 60 5.90 1.83 -1.16
C LEU A 60 7.32 1.94 -0.63
N TYR A 61 8.24 2.44 -1.44
CA TYR A 61 9.61 2.69 -1.02
C TYR A 61 9.66 3.59 0.23
N ASN A 62 8.92 4.68 0.22
CA ASN A 62 8.87 5.60 1.35
C ASN A 62 8.28 4.95 2.61
N SER A 63 7.25 4.12 2.44
CA SER A 63 6.62 3.41 3.57
C SER A 63 7.58 2.40 4.19
N ILE A 64 8.23 1.56 3.38
CA ILE A 64 9.12 0.50 3.86
C ILE A 64 10.42 1.07 4.45
N PHE A 65 11.11 1.92 3.69
CA PHE A 65 12.47 2.35 4.04
C PHE A 65 12.51 3.65 4.85
N LYS A 66 11.50 4.50 4.73
CA LYS A 66 11.42 5.76 5.46
C LYS A 66 10.33 5.77 6.53
N ASN A 67 9.65 4.65 6.72
CA ASN A 67 8.60 4.47 7.72
C ASN A 67 7.47 5.50 7.62
N LYS A 68 7.08 5.84 6.40
CA LYS A 68 6.02 6.83 6.14
C LYS A 68 4.68 6.19 5.87
N TRP A 69 3.62 6.86 6.29
CA TRP A 69 2.26 6.47 5.98
C TRP A 69 1.89 6.86 4.55
N ILE A 70 1.11 5.98 3.89
CA ILE A 70 0.49 6.26 2.60
C ILE A 70 -0.93 6.74 2.90
N VAL A 71 -1.21 8.02 2.60
CA VAL A 71 -2.45 8.68 3.04
C VAL A 71 -3.53 8.61 1.97
N PHE A 72 -4.69 8.09 2.36
CA PHE A 72 -5.93 8.07 1.58
C PHE A 72 -6.96 9.00 2.23
N ASN A 73 -8.19 9.05 1.69
CA ASN A 73 -9.21 9.97 2.18
C ASN A 73 -9.66 9.67 3.61
N ASP A 74 -9.99 8.41 3.91
CA ASP A 74 -10.58 8.00 5.17
C ASP A 74 -9.65 7.17 6.06
N TYR A 75 -8.45 6.86 5.57
CA TYR A 75 -7.50 6.01 6.26
C TYR A 75 -6.09 6.25 5.71
N LYS A 76 -5.12 5.68 6.39
CA LYS A 76 -3.74 5.64 5.90
C LYS A 76 -3.16 4.24 6.10
N LEU A 77 -2.26 3.86 5.21
CA LEU A 77 -1.62 2.55 5.21
C LEU A 77 -0.12 2.66 5.47
N LYS A 78 0.42 1.67 6.13
CA LYS A 78 1.86 1.49 6.29
C LYS A 78 2.21 0.05 5.96
N VAL A 79 3.26 -0.12 5.17
CA VAL A 79 3.77 -1.44 4.80
C VAL A 79 4.94 -1.78 5.71
N LYS A 80 4.90 -2.96 6.30
CA LYS A 80 6.00 -3.52 7.08
C LYS A 80 6.59 -4.71 6.37
N GLU A 81 7.91 -4.73 6.26
CA GLU A 81 8.67 -5.82 5.66
C GLU A 81 9.14 -6.78 6.76
N PHE A 82 9.00 -8.07 6.51
CA PHE A 82 9.46 -9.12 7.41
C PHE A 82 10.31 -10.13 6.66
N LYS A 83 11.32 -10.65 7.32
CA LYS A 83 12.05 -11.79 6.81
C LYS A 83 11.28 -13.07 7.07
N ASN A 84 11.40 -14.05 6.16
CA ASN A 84 10.85 -15.38 6.40
C ASN A 84 11.53 -16.01 7.63
N LYS A 85 10.78 -16.82 8.36
CA LYS A 85 11.30 -17.49 9.57
C LYS A 85 12.56 -18.34 9.30
N ASN A 86 12.74 -18.78 8.07
CA ASN A 86 13.88 -19.59 7.64
C ASN A 86 15.05 -18.77 7.08
N GLU A 87 14.92 -17.47 7.02
CA GLU A 87 15.98 -16.53 6.61
C GLU A 87 16.69 -15.99 7.86
N ASN A 88 17.87 -16.48 8.07
CA ASN A 88 18.72 -15.97 9.16
C ASN A 88 19.81 -15.07 8.62
#